data_2b7b7536ed707b60843b5726cae5420b
#
_entry.id   2b7b7536ed707b60843b5726cae5420b
#
_cell.length_a   1.000
_cell.length_b   1.000
_cell.length_c   1.000
_cell.angle_alpha   90.00
_cell.angle_beta   90.00
_cell.angle_gamma   90.00
#
_symmetry.space_group_name_H-M   'P 1'
#
loop_
_entity.id
_entity.type
_entity.pdbx_description
1 polymer ?
#
loop_
_entity_poly.entity_id
_entity_poly.type
_entity_poly.pdbx_seq_one_letter_code
_entity_poly.pdbx_strand_id
1 'polypeptide(L)'
;MKVLIVLTSHDQLGDTGRKTGFWLEELAAPYYTFKDAGAEIVLASPKGGQPPLDPKSNEPDFQTALTRRFEADAEANAQLARTVRLDSVSQADFDTVFYPGGHGPLWDLAEDRDSIALIESFIAADKPVALVCHAPGVLRHVKAATGRPLVEGLQVTGFTNTEEEGVGLTQVVPFLVEDELKANGGHYSKGPDWGSYVVRDGLLITGQNPASSTEAADVLIRQLTIH
;
A
#
# COMPACT_ATOMS: atom_id res chain seq x y z
N MET A 1 -12.70 14.61 -5.33
CA MET A 1 -11.47 13.83 -5.08
C MET A 1 -11.68 12.42 -5.63
N LYS A 2 -10.76 11.98 -6.47
CA LYS A 2 -10.79 10.62 -7.05
C LYS A 2 -9.52 9.87 -6.68
N VAL A 3 -9.66 8.75 -6.01
CA VAL A 3 -8.58 7.96 -5.42
C VAL A 3 -8.45 6.62 -6.12
N LEU A 4 -7.25 6.28 -6.57
CA LEU A 4 -6.91 4.95 -7.03
C LEU A 4 -6.33 4.15 -5.86
N ILE A 5 -6.82 2.93 -5.63
CA ILE A 5 -6.24 2.00 -4.68
C ILE A 5 -5.71 0.80 -5.46
N VAL A 6 -4.42 0.49 -5.31
CA VAL A 6 -3.74 -0.59 -6.03
C VAL A 6 -3.45 -1.75 -5.09
N LEU A 7 -4.00 -2.92 -5.42
CA LEU A 7 -3.90 -4.16 -4.65
C LEU A 7 -3.02 -5.17 -5.36
N THR A 8 -2.38 -6.05 -4.58
CA THR A 8 -1.59 -7.16 -5.13
C THR A 8 -2.47 -8.21 -5.82
N SER A 9 -1.91 -8.88 -6.81
CA SER A 9 -2.47 -10.09 -7.41
C SER A 9 -1.72 -11.37 -7.01
N HIS A 10 -0.72 -11.26 -6.12
CA HIS A 10 0.12 -12.38 -5.70
C HIS A 10 -0.44 -13.09 -4.47
N ASP A 11 -0.56 -14.43 -4.52
CA ASP A 11 -1.23 -15.23 -3.48
C ASP A 11 -0.34 -16.28 -2.79
N GLN A 12 0.92 -16.42 -3.19
CA GLN A 12 1.83 -17.41 -2.60
C GLN A 12 2.80 -16.76 -1.61
N LEU A 13 2.82 -17.26 -0.37
CA LEU A 13 3.76 -16.79 0.66
C LEU A 13 5.11 -17.54 0.49
N GLY A 14 5.88 -17.13 -0.51
CA GLY A 14 7.14 -17.78 -0.87
C GLY A 14 6.94 -19.28 -1.12
N ASP A 15 7.86 -20.08 -0.63
CA ASP A 15 7.84 -21.53 -0.74
C ASP A 15 7.23 -22.24 0.47
N THR A 16 6.47 -21.52 1.30
CA THR A 16 5.88 -22.07 2.53
C THR A 16 4.69 -22.99 2.29
N GLY A 17 4.08 -22.95 1.12
CA GLY A 17 2.79 -23.59 0.83
C GLY A 17 1.59 -22.84 1.41
N ARG A 18 1.80 -21.71 2.07
CA ARG A 18 0.74 -20.86 2.65
C ARG A 18 0.33 -19.79 1.68
N LYS A 19 -0.93 -19.33 1.81
CA LYS A 19 -1.48 -18.22 1.03
C LYS A 19 -1.15 -16.88 1.66
N THR A 20 -1.06 -15.86 0.82
CA THR A 20 -0.98 -14.45 1.18
C THR A 20 -1.83 -13.63 0.22
N GLY A 21 -1.71 -12.34 0.26
CA GLY A 21 -2.45 -11.40 -0.57
C GLY A 21 -2.36 -10.01 0.03
N PHE A 22 -3.41 -9.21 -0.14
CA PHE A 22 -3.52 -7.93 0.56
C PHE A 22 -4.02 -8.14 2.00
N TRP A 23 -3.70 -7.19 2.88
CA TRP A 23 -4.16 -7.19 4.26
C TRP A 23 -5.48 -6.43 4.39
N LEU A 24 -6.51 -7.06 4.96
CA LEU A 24 -7.89 -6.55 4.93
C LEU A 24 -8.04 -5.14 5.54
N GLU A 25 -7.48 -4.89 6.72
CA GLU A 25 -7.51 -3.57 7.38
C GLU A 25 -6.90 -2.48 6.51
N GLU A 26 -5.86 -2.80 5.77
CA GLU A 26 -5.14 -1.84 4.93
C GLU A 26 -5.91 -1.44 3.67
N LEU A 27 -6.92 -2.21 3.30
CA LEU A 27 -7.92 -1.82 2.31
C LEU A 27 -9.12 -1.15 2.98
N ALA A 28 -9.72 -1.80 3.98
CA ALA A 28 -10.97 -1.36 4.59
C ALA A 28 -10.85 0.02 5.24
N ALA A 29 -9.80 0.25 6.02
CA ALA A 29 -9.62 1.52 6.72
C ALA A 29 -9.44 2.70 5.76
N PRO A 30 -8.53 2.66 4.78
CA PRO A 30 -8.42 3.73 3.79
C PRO A 30 -9.66 3.87 2.92
N TYR A 31 -10.25 2.76 2.50
CA TYR A 31 -11.45 2.76 1.67
C TYR A 31 -12.57 3.61 2.29
N TYR A 32 -12.89 3.37 3.56
CA TYR A 32 -13.95 4.15 4.22
C TYR A 32 -13.49 5.54 4.63
N THR A 33 -12.22 5.74 4.95
CA THR A 33 -11.68 7.08 5.19
C THR A 33 -11.89 7.97 3.96
N PHE A 34 -11.59 7.45 2.78
CA PHE A 34 -11.82 8.16 1.52
C PHE A 34 -13.31 8.27 1.17
N LYS A 35 -14.07 7.18 1.28
CA LYS A 35 -15.51 7.14 0.94
C LYS A 35 -16.29 8.11 1.80
N ASP A 36 -16.04 8.11 3.11
CA ASP A 36 -16.73 9.00 4.06
C ASP A 36 -16.32 10.48 3.88
N ALA A 37 -15.18 10.75 3.26
CA ALA A 37 -14.75 12.08 2.83
C ALA A 37 -15.31 12.48 1.45
N GLY A 38 -16.18 11.66 0.86
CA GLY A 38 -16.83 11.96 -0.43
C GLY A 38 -15.99 11.64 -1.65
N ALA A 39 -14.93 10.83 -1.53
CA ALA A 39 -14.10 10.44 -2.66
C ALA A 39 -14.79 9.41 -3.55
N GLU A 40 -14.55 9.52 -4.85
CA GLU A 40 -14.74 8.41 -5.80
C GLU A 40 -13.52 7.49 -5.72
N ILE A 41 -13.75 6.18 -5.61
CA ILE A 41 -12.68 5.20 -5.44
C ILE A 41 -12.69 4.21 -6.59
N VAL A 42 -11.52 3.96 -7.17
CA VAL A 42 -11.30 2.89 -8.15
C VAL A 42 -10.28 1.92 -7.57
N LEU A 43 -10.59 0.62 -7.63
CA LEU A 43 -9.70 -0.45 -7.22
C LEU A 43 -9.04 -1.08 -8.44
N ALA A 44 -7.72 -1.22 -8.41
CA ALA A 44 -6.93 -1.83 -9.47
C ALA A 44 -6.01 -2.93 -8.91
N SER A 45 -5.65 -3.86 -9.75
CA SER A 45 -4.65 -4.88 -9.45
C SER A 45 -3.91 -5.30 -10.73
N PRO A 46 -2.71 -5.88 -10.67
CA PRO A 46 -1.97 -6.26 -11.87
C PRO A 46 -2.77 -7.11 -12.85
N LYS A 47 -3.49 -8.11 -12.33
CA LYS A 47 -4.28 -9.05 -13.17
C LYS A 47 -5.73 -8.62 -13.38
N GLY A 48 -6.23 -7.63 -12.64
CA GLY A 48 -7.66 -7.33 -12.58
C GLY A 48 -8.46 -8.42 -11.86
N GLY A 49 -9.77 -8.23 -11.75
CA GLY A 49 -10.64 -9.19 -11.07
C GLY A 49 -10.46 -9.21 -9.55
N GLN A 50 -10.76 -10.33 -8.91
CA GLN A 50 -10.67 -10.51 -7.47
C GLN A 50 -9.21 -10.64 -7.02
N PRO A 51 -8.64 -9.68 -6.25
CA PRO A 51 -7.32 -9.85 -5.67
C PRO A 51 -7.35 -10.85 -4.51
N PRO A 52 -6.23 -11.55 -4.24
CA PRO A 52 -6.16 -12.47 -3.12
C PRO A 52 -6.10 -11.72 -1.80
N LEU A 53 -6.89 -12.19 -0.84
CA LEU A 53 -6.85 -11.74 0.56
C LEU A 53 -5.88 -12.63 1.34
N ASP A 54 -5.01 -12.02 2.14
CA ASP A 54 -4.24 -12.78 3.12
C ASP A 54 -5.21 -13.37 4.15
N PRO A 55 -5.31 -14.70 4.26
CA PRO A 55 -6.30 -15.34 5.14
C PRO A 55 -6.14 -14.93 6.61
N LYS A 56 -4.91 -14.67 7.05
CA LYS A 56 -4.62 -14.26 8.42
C LYS A 56 -5.26 -12.92 8.75
N SER A 57 -5.33 -12.01 7.80
CA SER A 57 -5.91 -10.67 8.01
C SER A 57 -7.42 -10.71 8.28
N ASN A 58 -8.07 -11.81 7.98
CA ASN A 58 -9.50 -12.01 8.19
C ASN A 58 -9.82 -12.85 9.45
N GLU A 59 -8.80 -13.26 10.21
CA GLU A 59 -8.99 -13.96 11.47
C GLU A 59 -9.61 -13.03 12.54
N PRO A 60 -10.35 -13.56 13.52
CA PRO A 60 -11.06 -12.76 14.54
C PRO A 60 -10.17 -11.74 15.25
N ASP A 61 -8.92 -12.10 15.56
CA ASP A 61 -7.98 -11.24 16.29
C ASP A 61 -7.55 -10.00 15.49
N PHE A 62 -7.72 -10.03 14.17
CA PHE A 62 -7.34 -8.93 13.27
C PHE A 62 -8.55 -8.14 12.75
N GLN A 63 -9.77 -8.51 13.15
CA GLN A 63 -10.97 -7.78 12.78
C GLN A 63 -11.07 -6.44 13.52
N THR A 64 -11.51 -5.42 12.79
CA THR A 64 -11.79 -4.09 13.30
C THR A 64 -13.22 -3.68 12.94
N ALA A 65 -13.69 -2.56 13.43
CA ALA A 65 -14.98 -2.01 13.01
C ALA A 65 -15.02 -1.78 11.49
N LEU A 66 -13.91 -1.34 10.90
CA LEU A 66 -13.83 -1.04 9.46
C LEU A 66 -13.75 -2.31 8.60
N THR A 67 -13.04 -3.35 9.03
CA THR A 67 -13.04 -4.64 8.32
C THR A 67 -14.41 -5.29 8.35
N ARG A 68 -15.13 -5.21 9.47
CA ARG A 68 -16.51 -5.70 9.59
C ARG A 68 -17.47 -4.92 8.71
N ARG A 69 -17.30 -3.59 8.64
CA ARG A 69 -18.08 -2.75 7.73
C ARG A 69 -17.85 -3.18 6.28
N PHE A 70 -16.62 -3.45 5.91
CA PHE A 70 -16.26 -3.91 4.55
C PHE A 70 -16.91 -5.25 4.23
N GLU A 71 -16.83 -6.22 5.13
CA GLU A 71 -17.47 -7.54 4.95
C GLU A 71 -18.97 -7.46 4.73
N ALA A 72 -19.64 -6.52 5.41
CA ALA A 72 -21.09 -6.32 5.28
C ALA A 72 -21.49 -5.44 4.09
N ASP A 73 -20.55 -4.80 3.41
CA ASP A 73 -20.80 -3.86 2.30
C ASP A 73 -20.78 -4.60 0.96
N ALA A 74 -21.97 -4.95 0.46
CA ALA A 74 -22.10 -5.67 -0.81
C ALA A 74 -21.54 -4.91 -2.01
N GLU A 75 -21.64 -3.56 -2.03
CA GLU A 75 -21.10 -2.71 -3.09
C GLU A 75 -19.56 -2.75 -3.08
N ALA A 76 -18.95 -2.59 -1.91
CA ALA A 76 -17.50 -2.66 -1.76
C ALA A 76 -16.94 -4.03 -2.16
N ASN A 77 -17.60 -5.11 -1.76
CA ASN A 77 -17.21 -6.47 -2.15
C ASN A 77 -17.36 -6.71 -3.66
N ALA A 78 -18.43 -6.21 -4.27
CA ALA A 78 -18.62 -6.30 -5.71
C ALA A 78 -17.53 -5.51 -6.48
N GLN A 79 -17.14 -4.35 -5.98
CA GLN A 79 -16.04 -3.55 -6.54
C GLN A 79 -14.71 -4.30 -6.42
N LEU A 80 -14.43 -4.90 -5.25
CA LEU A 80 -13.23 -5.70 -5.02
C LEU A 80 -13.15 -6.91 -5.95
N ALA A 81 -14.28 -7.57 -6.20
CA ALA A 81 -14.34 -8.72 -7.11
C ALA A 81 -14.02 -8.36 -8.57
N ARG A 82 -14.06 -7.08 -8.92
CA ARG A 82 -13.91 -6.58 -10.30
C ARG A 82 -12.91 -5.44 -10.38
N THR A 83 -11.74 -5.60 -9.75
CA THR A 83 -10.68 -4.60 -9.89
C THR A 83 -10.31 -4.43 -11.37
N VAL A 84 -9.97 -3.21 -11.74
CA VAL A 84 -9.48 -2.94 -13.10
C VAL A 84 -8.02 -3.38 -13.23
N ARG A 85 -7.60 -3.75 -14.44
CA ARG A 85 -6.20 -4.10 -14.68
C ARG A 85 -5.32 -2.86 -14.52
N LEU A 86 -4.19 -3.04 -13.87
CA LEU A 86 -3.25 -1.96 -13.59
C LEU A 86 -2.71 -1.30 -14.87
N ASP A 87 -2.51 -2.09 -15.94
CA ASP A 87 -2.04 -1.58 -17.24
C ASP A 87 -3.07 -0.72 -17.99
N SER A 88 -4.32 -0.65 -17.49
CA SER A 88 -5.39 0.14 -18.08
C SER A 88 -5.62 1.51 -17.41
N VAL A 89 -4.92 1.81 -16.30
CA VAL A 89 -5.13 3.06 -15.54
C VAL A 89 -4.08 4.10 -15.85
N SER A 90 -4.48 5.37 -15.78
CA SER A 90 -3.58 6.52 -15.96
C SER A 90 -3.71 7.47 -14.77
N GLN A 91 -2.59 8.05 -14.34
CA GLN A 91 -2.60 9.06 -13.29
C GLN A 91 -3.46 10.29 -13.64
N ALA A 92 -3.68 10.55 -14.93
CA ALA A 92 -4.48 11.70 -15.39
C ALA A 92 -5.94 11.65 -14.89
N ASP A 93 -6.45 10.44 -14.59
CA ASP A 93 -7.82 10.22 -14.14
C ASP A 93 -7.99 10.33 -12.62
N PHE A 94 -6.92 10.53 -11.86
CA PHE A 94 -6.94 10.47 -10.39
C PHE A 94 -6.22 11.64 -9.75
N ASP A 95 -6.61 11.97 -8.52
CA ASP A 95 -5.93 12.97 -7.70
C ASP A 95 -4.78 12.37 -6.90
N THR A 96 -4.86 11.08 -6.59
CA THR A 96 -3.88 10.38 -5.77
C THR A 96 -3.98 8.86 -5.95
N VAL A 97 -2.96 8.14 -5.45
CA VAL A 97 -2.94 6.68 -5.37
C VAL A 97 -2.54 6.21 -3.97
N PHE A 98 -3.21 5.16 -3.50
CA PHE A 98 -2.96 4.47 -2.24
C PHE A 98 -2.65 3.00 -2.48
N TYR A 99 -1.58 2.51 -1.87
CA TYR A 99 -1.14 1.11 -1.95
C TYR A 99 -1.32 0.42 -0.59
N PRO A 100 -2.38 -0.40 -0.41
CA PRO A 100 -2.44 -1.33 0.71
C PRO A 100 -1.32 -2.36 0.62
N GLY A 101 -0.88 -2.86 1.77
CA GLY A 101 0.12 -3.92 1.80
C GLY A 101 -0.49 -5.32 1.93
N GLY A 102 -0.04 -6.07 2.90
CA GLY A 102 0.02 -7.51 2.90
C GLY A 102 1.36 -7.92 2.32
N HIS A 103 1.73 -9.19 2.38
CA HIS A 103 3.05 -9.61 1.88
C HIS A 103 3.12 -9.71 0.35
N GLY A 104 1.98 -9.93 -0.31
CA GLY A 104 1.91 -10.10 -1.77
C GLY A 104 2.64 -9.05 -2.60
N PRO A 105 2.54 -7.74 -2.28
CA PRO A 105 3.20 -6.69 -3.06
C PRO A 105 4.71 -6.85 -3.23
N LEU A 106 5.39 -7.53 -2.30
CA LEU A 106 6.84 -7.76 -2.40
C LEU A 106 7.23 -8.67 -3.56
N TRP A 107 6.31 -9.54 -4.04
CA TRP A 107 6.57 -10.46 -5.15
C TRP A 107 6.11 -9.93 -6.51
N ASP A 108 4.97 -9.24 -6.57
CA ASP A 108 4.45 -8.75 -7.86
C ASP A 108 4.67 -7.25 -8.07
N LEU A 109 4.05 -6.41 -7.25
CA LEU A 109 4.06 -4.95 -7.46
C LEU A 109 5.46 -4.33 -7.39
N ALA A 110 6.35 -4.87 -6.55
CA ALA A 110 7.72 -4.38 -6.44
C ALA A 110 8.50 -4.49 -7.77
N GLU A 111 8.16 -5.47 -8.60
CA GLU A 111 8.82 -5.75 -9.88
C GLU A 111 7.94 -5.38 -11.10
N ASP A 112 6.70 -4.95 -10.87
CA ASP A 112 5.73 -4.67 -11.93
C ASP A 112 6.05 -3.33 -12.61
N ARG A 113 6.30 -3.36 -13.92
CA ARG A 113 6.65 -2.17 -14.71
C ARG A 113 5.53 -1.14 -14.73
N ASP A 114 4.28 -1.58 -14.75
CA ASP A 114 3.12 -0.67 -14.78
C ASP A 114 2.96 0.03 -13.43
N SER A 115 3.17 -0.66 -12.32
CA SER A 115 3.18 -0.06 -10.99
C SER A 115 4.29 0.97 -10.83
N ILE A 116 5.51 0.62 -11.24
CA ILE A 116 6.67 1.52 -11.18
C ILE A 116 6.39 2.79 -11.99
N ALA A 117 5.99 2.63 -13.24
CA ALA A 117 5.68 3.75 -14.13
C ALA A 117 4.52 4.60 -13.61
N LEU A 118 3.50 3.98 -13.02
CA LEU A 118 2.35 4.66 -12.44
C LEU A 118 2.77 5.57 -11.29
N ILE A 119 3.54 5.07 -10.33
CA ILE A 119 4.03 5.87 -9.20
C ILE A 119 4.89 7.04 -9.70
N GLU A 120 5.82 6.76 -10.61
CA GLU A 120 6.66 7.81 -11.22
C GLU A 120 5.81 8.89 -11.89
N SER A 121 4.72 8.50 -12.58
CA SER A 121 3.82 9.44 -13.25
C SER A 121 3.00 10.30 -12.28
N PHE A 122 2.57 9.75 -11.12
CA PHE A 122 1.91 10.54 -10.08
C PHE A 122 2.86 11.60 -9.51
N ILE A 123 4.07 11.21 -9.16
CA ILE A 123 5.09 12.14 -8.65
C ILE A 123 5.42 13.22 -9.66
N ALA A 124 5.60 12.87 -10.94
CA ALA A 124 5.87 13.83 -12.02
C ALA A 124 4.72 14.81 -12.27
N ALA A 125 3.49 14.42 -11.92
CA ALA A 125 2.30 15.27 -12.02
C ALA A 125 1.99 16.04 -10.72
N ASP A 126 2.92 16.08 -9.76
CA ASP A 126 2.76 16.70 -8.44
C ASP A 126 1.56 16.12 -7.64
N LYS A 127 1.27 14.84 -7.82
CA LYS A 127 0.19 14.13 -7.13
C LYS A 127 0.75 13.21 -6.04
N PRO A 128 0.17 13.22 -4.82
CA PRO A 128 0.70 12.42 -3.72
C PRO A 128 0.48 10.92 -3.92
N VAL A 129 1.39 10.15 -3.32
CA VAL A 129 1.37 8.68 -3.29
C VAL A 129 1.49 8.23 -1.83
N ALA A 130 0.59 7.34 -1.41
CA ALA A 130 0.61 6.77 -0.06
C ALA A 130 0.74 5.24 -0.12
N LEU A 131 1.58 4.68 0.77
CA LEU A 131 1.85 3.24 0.84
C LEU A 131 2.01 2.84 2.30
N VAL A 132 1.43 1.70 2.69
CA VAL A 132 1.49 1.24 4.09
C VAL A 132 2.01 -0.19 4.20
N CYS A 133 2.58 -0.50 5.35
CA CYS A 133 3.03 -1.83 5.75
C CYS A 133 4.14 -2.36 4.83
N HIS A 134 3.88 -3.40 4.04
CA HIS A 134 4.84 -3.92 3.05
C HIS A 134 4.83 -3.12 1.74
N ALA A 135 3.77 -2.35 1.48
CA ALA A 135 3.65 -1.61 0.22
C ALA A 135 4.79 -0.59 -0.05
N PRO A 136 5.44 0.05 0.95
CA PRO A 136 6.64 0.84 0.66
C PRO A 136 7.75 0.05 -0.04
N GLY A 137 7.74 -1.27 0.04
CA GLY A 137 8.63 -2.14 -0.73
C GLY A 137 8.45 -2.05 -2.25
N VAL A 138 7.27 -1.61 -2.74
CA VAL A 138 7.05 -1.41 -4.18
C VAL A 138 7.81 -0.22 -4.74
N LEU A 139 8.41 0.61 -3.87
CA LEU A 139 9.28 1.71 -4.27
C LEU A 139 10.71 1.26 -4.66
N ARG A 140 10.98 -0.04 -4.55
CA ARG A 140 12.31 -0.65 -4.77
C ARG A 140 12.99 -0.15 -6.05
N HIS A 141 12.27 -0.10 -7.16
CA HIS A 141 12.78 0.29 -8.48
C HIS A 141 12.22 1.62 -8.98
N VAL A 142 11.44 2.33 -8.16
CA VAL A 142 10.84 3.61 -8.55
C VAL A 142 11.89 4.71 -8.48
N LYS A 143 11.96 5.52 -9.55
CA LYS A 143 12.96 6.58 -9.70
C LYS A 143 12.31 7.96 -9.72
N ALA A 144 13.04 8.93 -9.18
CA ALA A 144 12.74 10.34 -9.36
C ALA A 144 13.14 10.80 -10.79
N ALA A 145 12.72 12.03 -11.16
CA ALA A 145 13.08 12.61 -12.44
C ALA A 145 14.59 12.68 -12.71
N THR A 146 15.41 12.67 -11.65
CA THR A 146 16.87 12.63 -11.72
C THR A 146 17.43 11.28 -12.17
N GLY A 147 16.59 10.23 -12.22
CA GLY A 147 17.02 8.85 -12.47
C GLY A 147 17.55 8.13 -11.23
N ARG A 148 17.58 8.78 -10.08
CA ARG A 148 17.97 8.19 -8.80
C ARG A 148 16.75 7.59 -8.09
N PRO A 149 16.95 6.69 -7.09
CA PRO A 149 15.82 6.15 -6.35
C PRO A 149 14.90 7.25 -5.80
N LEU A 150 13.59 7.09 -5.94
CA LEU A 150 12.62 8.07 -5.45
C LEU A 150 12.82 8.38 -3.97
N VAL A 151 13.09 7.36 -3.15
CA VAL A 151 13.22 7.50 -1.69
C VAL A 151 14.53 8.13 -1.24
N GLU A 152 15.51 8.26 -2.12
CA GLU A 152 16.80 8.81 -1.77
C GLU A 152 16.69 10.22 -1.16
N GLY A 153 17.16 10.37 0.07
CA GLY A 153 17.10 11.62 0.82
C GLY A 153 15.73 11.93 1.42
N LEU A 154 14.70 11.12 1.18
CA LEU A 154 13.37 11.34 1.76
C LEU A 154 13.21 10.62 3.10
N GLN A 155 12.42 11.23 3.99
CA GLN A 155 11.95 10.57 5.22
C GLN A 155 10.92 9.52 4.86
N VAL A 156 11.14 8.28 5.30
CA VAL A 156 10.26 7.14 4.95
C VAL A 156 10.11 6.18 6.12
N THR A 157 9.03 5.42 6.11
CA THR A 157 8.81 4.28 6.98
C THR A 157 8.18 3.12 6.18
N GLY A 158 8.06 1.99 6.80
CA GLY A 158 7.42 0.79 6.28
C GLY A 158 7.58 -0.33 7.30
N PHE A 159 7.10 -1.52 6.96
CA PHE A 159 7.13 -2.66 7.85
C PHE A 159 8.54 -2.92 8.38
N THR A 160 8.67 -2.99 9.72
CA THR A 160 9.99 -3.06 10.36
C THR A 160 10.56 -4.47 10.32
N ASN A 161 11.89 -4.57 10.45
CA ASN A 161 12.55 -5.87 10.59
C ASN A 161 12.08 -6.62 11.84
N THR A 162 11.83 -5.91 12.94
CA THR A 162 11.32 -6.52 14.18
C THR A 162 9.88 -7.00 14.05
N GLU A 163 9.04 -6.29 13.30
CA GLU A 163 7.68 -6.75 12.97
C GLU A 163 7.72 -8.00 12.08
N GLU A 164 8.60 -8.03 11.06
CA GLU A 164 8.75 -9.19 10.17
C GLU A 164 9.24 -10.43 10.94
N GLU A 165 10.19 -10.24 11.85
CA GLU A 165 10.64 -11.31 12.76
C GLU A 165 9.51 -11.77 13.66
N GLY A 166 8.70 -10.82 14.17
CA GLY A 166 7.53 -11.12 15.02
C GLY A 166 6.48 -12.01 14.36
N VAL A 167 6.32 -11.91 13.04
CA VAL A 167 5.43 -12.81 12.27
C VAL A 167 6.16 -14.03 11.68
N GLY A 168 7.45 -14.17 11.93
CA GLY A 168 8.24 -15.34 11.52
C GLY A 168 8.54 -15.41 10.02
N LEU A 169 8.58 -14.27 9.31
CA LEU A 169 8.69 -14.25 7.84
C LEU A 169 9.98 -13.61 7.33
N THR A 170 10.93 -13.27 8.21
CA THR A 170 12.21 -12.65 7.83
C THR A 170 12.95 -13.46 6.76
N GLN A 171 12.92 -14.80 6.84
CA GLN A 171 13.60 -15.67 5.88
C GLN A 171 12.71 -16.09 4.69
N VAL A 172 11.45 -15.67 4.69
CA VAL A 172 10.46 -16.04 3.66
C VAL A 172 10.33 -14.94 2.61
N VAL A 173 10.32 -13.67 3.03
CA VAL A 173 10.15 -12.53 2.11
C VAL A 173 11.33 -12.41 1.14
N PRO A 174 11.10 -11.93 -0.09
CA PRO A 174 12.17 -11.79 -1.08
C PRO A 174 13.18 -10.70 -0.69
N PHE A 175 12.75 -9.73 0.10
CA PHE A 175 13.58 -8.68 0.71
C PHE A 175 12.85 -8.08 1.92
N LEU A 176 13.60 -7.45 2.82
CA LEU A 176 13.05 -6.72 3.96
C LEU A 176 12.77 -5.28 3.57
N VAL A 177 11.57 -4.79 3.85
CA VAL A 177 11.14 -3.42 3.48
C VAL A 177 12.06 -2.38 4.12
N GLU A 178 12.34 -2.50 5.42
CA GLU A 178 13.23 -1.58 6.13
C GLU A 178 14.62 -1.52 5.47
N ASP A 179 15.21 -2.66 5.19
CA ASP A 179 16.54 -2.75 4.58
C ASP A 179 16.56 -2.17 3.16
N GLU A 180 15.52 -2.44 2.38
CA GLU A 180 15.44 -1.96 0.99
C GLU A 180 15.29 -0.44 0.92
N LEU A 181 14.48 0.15 1.80
CA LEU A 181 14.33 1.61 1.86
C LEU A 181 15.66 2.27 2.26
N LYS A 182 16.38 1.70 3.22
CA LYS A 182 17.71 2.18 3.62
C LYS A 182 18.74 2.04 2.49
N ALA A 183 18.75 0.90 1.82
CA ALA A 183 19.67 0.62 0.71
C ALA A 183 19.49 1.60 -0.44
N ASN A 184 18.27 2.06 -0.68
CA ASN A 184 17.94 3.05 -1.70
C ASN A 184 18.15 4.51 -1.24
N GLY A 185 18.75 4.71 -0.07
CA GLY A 185 19.11 6.04 0.43
C GLY A 185 17.99 6.76 1.18
N GLY A 186 16.92 6.08 1.53
CA GLY A 186 15.83 6.63 2.34
C GLY A 186 16.28 6.86 3.79
N HIS A 187 15.81 7.96 4.38
CA HIS A 187 15.97 8.22 5.82
C HIS A 187 14.84 7.50 6.56
N TYR A 188 15.05 6.21 6.81
CA TYR A 188 14.07 5.34 7.45
C TYR A 188 13.95 5.68 8.94
N SER A 189 12.70 5.77 9.42
CA SER A 189 12.37 5.86 10.83
C SER A 189 11.19 4.97 11.16
N LYS A 190 11.03 4.64 12.44
CA LYS A 190 9.95 3.76 12.91
C LYS A 190 9.48 4.16 14.30
N GLY A 191 8.21 3.88 14.57
CA GLY A 191 7.64 3.88 15.92
C GLY A 191 7.69 2.49 16.55
N PRO A 192 7.05 2.30 17.72
CA PRO A 192 6.92 0.99 18.34
C PRO A 192 6.25 -0.02 17.40
N ASP A 193 6.68 -1.28 17.50
CA ASP A 193 6.07 -2.37 16.74
C ASP A 193 4.55 -2.39 16.95
N TRP A 194 3.81 -2.57 15.84
CA TRP A 194 2.34 -2.65 15.79
C TRP A 194 1.59 -1.36 16.17
N GLY A 195 2.30 -0.29 16.51
CA GLY A 195 1.71 1.04 16.71
C GLY A 195 1.59 1.82 15.41
N SER A 196 0.61 2.74 15.34
CA SER A 196 0.48 3.64 14.19
C SER A 196 1.70 4.55 14.08
N TYR A 197 2.32 4.57 12.91
CA TYR A 197 3.43 5.46 12.59
C TYR A 197 3.40 5.80 11.10
N VAL A 198 3.27 7.09 10.81
CA VAL A 198 3.16 7.61 9.44
C VAL A 198 4.17 8.71 9.23
N VAL A 199 4.85 8.68 8.11
CA VAL A 199 5.82 9.69 7.69
C VAL A 199 5.36 10.30 6.38
N ARG A 200 5.38 11.61 6.29
CA ARG A 200 5.15 12.35 5.06
C ARG A 200 6.39 13.18 4.73
N ASP A 201 6.88 13.04 3.50
CA ASP A 201 7.91 13.90 2.96
C ASP A 201 7.51 14.30 1.53
N GLY A 202 7.17 15.58 1.35
CA GLY A 202 6.65 16.08 0.09
C GLY A 202 5.38 15.34 -0.35
N LEU A 203 5.46 14.70 -1.50
CA LEU A 203 4.36 13.94 -2.11
C LEU A 203 4.31 12.48 -1.63
N LEU A 204 5.31 12.01 -0.91
CA LEU A 204 5.38 10.63 -0.46
C LEU A 204 4.87 10.50 0.97
N ILE A 205 3.89 9.62 1.16
CA ILE A 205 3.32 9.26 2.46
C ILE A 205 3.55 7.77 2.67
N THR A 206 4.19 7.40 3.78
CA THR A 206 4.44 6.00 4.12
C THR A 206 3.96 5.70 5.53
N GLY A 207 3.36 4.52 5.71
CA GLY A 207 2.90 4.01 7.00
C GLY A 207 3.57 2.69 7.34
N GLN A 208 3.83 2.45 8.62
CA GLN A 208 4.67 1.35 9.07
C GLN A 208 3.99 -0.02 9.02
N ASN A 209 2.68 -0.09 9.31
CA ASN A 209 1.98 -1.35 9.61
C ASN A 209 0.46 -1.18 9.44
N PRO A 210 -0.35 -2.24 9.66
CA PRO A 210 -1.81 -2.14 9.53
C PRO A 210 -2.44 -1.03 10.40
N ALA A 211 -1.93 -0.80 11.60
CA ALA A 211 -2.44 0.25 12.49
C ALA A 211 -2.23 1.67 11.96
N SER A 212 -1.37 1.84 10.96
CA SER A 212 -1.08 3.13 10.31
C SER A 212 -2.06 3.48 9.18
N SER A 213 -2.97 2.59 8.81
CA SER A 213 -3.77 2.69 7.59
C SER A 213 -4.72 3.89 7.58
N THR A 214 -5.46 4.10 8.66
CA THR A 214 -6.37 5.26 8.78
C THR A 214 -5.59 6.57 8.78
N GLU A 215 -4.53 6.65 9.57
CA GLU A 215 -3.72 7.87 9.68
C GLU A 215 -3.07 8.24 8.33
N ALA A 216 -2.55 7.25 7.59
CA ALA A 216 -1.99 7.49 6.26
C ALA A 216 -3.03 8.05 5.28
N ALA A 217 -4.25 7.52 5.31
CA ALA A 217 -5.36 8.03 4.49
C ALA A 217 -5.77 9.45 4.90
N ASP A 218 -5.82 9.73 6.21
CA ASP A 218 -6.13 11.07 6.72
C ASP A 218 -5.06 12.10 6.33
N VAL A 219 -3.78 11.74 6.40
CA VAL A 219 -2.68 12.59 5.95
C VAL A 219 -2.82 12.90 4.46
N LEU A 220 -3.17 11.89 3.67
CA LEU A 220 -3.36 12.04 2.23
C LEU A 220 -4.53 12.99 1.91
N ILE A 221 -5.67 12.83 2.58
CA ILE A 221 -6.83 13.72 2.40
C ILE A 221 -6.46 15.15 2.76
N ARG A 222 -5.80 15.38 3.89
CA ARG A 222 -5.36 16.72 4.30
C ARG A 222 -4.46 17.35 3.26
N GLN A 223 -3.54 16.58 2.66
CA GLN A 223 -2.65 17.09 1.62
C GLN A 223 -3.43 17.53 0.36
N LEU A 224 -4.45 16.77 -0.03
CA LEU A 224 -5.28 17.09 -1.19
C LEU A 224 -6.23 18.28 -0.98
N THR A 225 -6.56 18.61 0.27
CA THR A 225 -7.52 19.69 0.60
C THR A 225 -6.86 21.03 0.90
N ILE A 226 -5.53 21.11 0.97
CA ILE A 226 -4.76 22.34 1.24
C ILE A 226 -4.51 23.18 -0.03
N HIS A 227 -4.89 22.68 -1.22
CA HIS A 227 -4.67 23.39 -2.50
C HIS A 227 -5.91 24.03 -3.05
#